data_91d4f27fe8d5dcd209c688dc73117b58
#
_entry.id   91d4f27fe8d5dcd209c688dc73117b58
#
_cell.length_a   1.000
_cell.length_b   1.000
_cell.length_c   1.000
_cell.angle_alpha   90.00
_cell.angle_beta   90.00
_cell.angle_gamma   90.00
#
_symmetry.space_group_name_H-M   'P 1'
#
loop_
_entity.id
_entity.type
_entity.pdbx_description
1 polymer ?
#
loop_
_entity_poly.entity_id
_entity_poly.type
_entity_poly.pdbx_seq_one_letter_code
_entity_poly.pdbx_strand_id
1 'polypeptide(L)'
;MMLAALVLGPLTFTWDAFLVFLVTSAVVLCTGHSVGFHRRLIHRSFDCPRWLERLLVWSGTAVGMGGPLWTIRVHDTRDWAQRQARCHDYLSHRRGFWTDAWWNLHCKLRLRHPPGFDPGPGIADDRFYVFLEKTWMLQQLPIALLLYALGGWPWVIWGVCVRVTACTTMHWYIGRVAHTRGPQSWLVDEAGVQAHDVPLFAIPTMGESWHNNHHAFPASARHGHYPGQADPGWRFIQALQLLGLAWNVQTPEALPPRPGLTPVMPGANAIGIKAGRTPVQDFDAGR
;
A
#
# COMPACT_ATOMS: atom_id res chain seq x y z
N MET A 1 -3.40 21.38 -2.32
CA MET A 1 -2.75 21.02 -1.04
C MET A 1 -1.23 21.15 -1.13
N MET A 2 -0.54 20.60 -2.13
CA MET A 2 0.94 20.68 -2.23
C MET A 2 1.48 22.13 -2.16
N LEU A 3 0.94 23.07 -2.95
CA LEU A 3 1.35 24.48 -2.86
C LEU A 3 1.09 25.07 -1.47
N ALA A 4 -0.05 24.76 -0.87
CA ALA A 4 -0.35 25.22 0.49
C ALA A 4 0.64 24.63 1.51
N ALA A 5 0.99 23.35 1.37
CA ALA A 5 1.98 22.71 2.22
C ALA A 5 3.37 23.36 2.10
N LEU A 6 3.80 23.65 0.88
CA LEU A 6 5.12 24.26 0.61
C LEU A 6 5.22 25.72 1.08
N VAL A 7 4.15 26.51 0.89
CA VAL A 7 4.14 27.93 1.21
C VAL A 7 3.73 28.18 2.65
N LEU A 8 2.62 27.59 3.10
CA LEU A 8 2.08 27.84 4.43
C LEU A 8 2.65 26.94 5.52
N GLY A 9 3.14 25.74 5.18
CA GLY A 9 3.75 24.84 6.14
C GLY A 9 4.85 25.50 6.96
N PRO A 10 5.91 26.06 6.34
CA PRO A 10 6.97 26.75 7.09
C PRO A 10 6.46 27.96 7.90
N LEU A 11 5.47 28.69 7.38
CA LEU A 11 4.92 29.89 8.02
C LEU A 11 4.01 29.58 9.22
N THR A 12 3.47 28.38 9.29
CA THR A 12 2.56 27.93 10.36
C THR A 12 3.18 26.84 11.22
N PHE A 13 4.51 26.71 11.19
CA PHE A 13 5.19 25.70 11.99
C PHE A 13 5.06 26.00 13.49
N THR A 14 4.55 25.02 14.20
CA THR A 14 4.58 24.92 15.67
C THR A 14 4.81 23.45 16.04
N TRP A 15 5.40 23.18 17.21
CA TRP A 15 5.69 21.80 17.61
C TRP A 15 4.44 20.94 17.78
N ASP A 16 3.35 21.54 18.26
CA ASP A 16 2.05 20.85 18.36
C ASP A 16 1.43 20.57 16.99
N ALA A 17 1.53 21.51 16.02
CA ALA A 17 1.10 21.26 14.65
C ALA A 17 1.95 20.15 13.97
N PHE A 18 3.26 20.12 14.22
CA PHE A 18 4.12 19.03 13.75
C PHE A 18 3.73 17.69 14.38
N LEU A 19 3.42 17.66 15.67
CA LEU A 19 2.91 16.45 16.35
C LEU A 19 1.56 16.00 15.76
N VAL A 20 0.64 16.94 15.46
CA VAL A 20 -0.62 16.65 14.78
C VAL A 20 -0.36 16.01 13.41
N PHE A 21 0.59 16.52 12.63
CA PHE A 21 1.01 15.91 11.37
C PHE A 21 1.48 14.45 11.57
N LEU A 22 2.35 14.20 12.55
CA LEU A 22 2.86 12.84 12.81
C LEU A 22 1.74 11.89 13.22
N VAL A 23 0.89 12.30 14.16
CA VAL A 23 -0.20 11.46 14.68
C VAL A 23 -1.24 11.18 13.59
N THR A 24 -1.69 12.22 12.89
CA THR A 24 -2.69 12.04 11.82
C THR A 24 -2.14 11.22 10.66
N SER A 25 -0.85 11.38 10.29
CA SER A 25 -0.19 10.53 9.30
C SER A 25 -0.14 9.07 9.75
N ALA A 26 0.30 8.81 10.98
CA ALA A 26 0.39 7.45 11.51
C ALA A 26 -0.99 6.78 11.54
N VAL A 27 -2.03 7.49 11.98
CA VAL A 27 -3.40 6.96 12.02
C VAL A 27 -3.87 6.60 10.62
N VAL A 28 -3.87 7.54 9.65
CA VAL A 28 -4.43 7.27 8.32
C VAL A 28 -3.59 6.27 7.51
N LEU A 29 -2.27 6.24 7.69
CA LEU A 29 -1.42 5.25 7.04
C LEU A 29 -1.62 3.85 7.62
N CYS A 30 -1.73 3.73 8.95
CA CYS A 30 -1.96 2.42 9.58
C CYS A 30 -3.36 1.90 9.31
N THR A 31 -4.38 2.61 9.82
CA THR A 31 -5.77 2.13 9.75
C THR A 31 -6.35 2.21 8.33
N GLY A 32 -5.94 3.21 7.56
CA GLY A 32 -6.48 3.49 6.24
C GLY A 32 -5.73 2.82 5.11
N HIS A 33 -4.49 3.26 4.82
CA HIS A 33 -3.73 2.76 3.69
C HIS A 33 -3.35 1.28 3.87
N SER A 34 -2.64 0.98 4.95
CA SER A 34 -2.08 -0.35 5.19
C SER A 34 -3.17 -1.39 5.49
N VAL A 35 -3.99 -1.14 6.49
CA VAL A 35 -4.99 -2.14 6.94
C VAL A 35 -6.27 -2.05 6.13
N GLY A 36 -6.82 -0.85 5.93
CA GLY A 36 -8.10 -0.65 5.27
C GLY A 36 -8.07 -0.89 3.77
N PHE A 37 -7.20 -0.19 3.04
CA PHE A 37 -7.13 -0.34 1.58
C PHE A 37 -6.36 -1.58 1.18
N HIS A 38 -5.10 -1.70 1.59
CA HIS A 38 -4.20 -2.70 1.05
C HIS A 38 -4.57 -4.11 1.52
N ARG A 39 -4.58 -4.34 2.83
CA ARG A 39 -4.81 -5.68 3.38
C ARG A 39 -6.28 -6.11 3.39
N ARG A 40 -7.22 -5.18 3.69
CA ARG A 40 -8.65 -5.56 3.75
C ARG A 40 -9.34 -5.45 2.40
N LEU A 41 -9.30 -4.29 1.73
CA LEU A 41 -10.11 -4.03 0.55
C LEU A 41 -9.52 -4.71 -0.71
N ILE A 42 -8.21 -4.58 -0.94
CA ILE A 42 -7.52 -5.10 -2.12
C ILE A 42 -7.25 -6.61 -1.96
N HIS A 43 -6.47 -7.00 -0.96
CA HIS A 43 -6.00 -8.38 -0.81
C HIS A 43 -6.92 -9.28 0.00
N ARG A 44 -7.92 -8.73 0.70
CA ARG A 44 -8.89 -9.49 1.51
C ARG A 44 -8.23 -10.48 2.45
N SER A 45 -7.11 -10.06 3.04
CA SER A 45 -6.26 -10.91 3.86
C SER A 45 -6.82 -11.21 5.26
N PHE A 46 -7.94 -10.61 5.62
CA PHE A 46 -8.72 -10.89 6.81
C PHE A 46 -10.17 -10.41 6.65
N ASP A 47 -11.06 -10.89 7.49
CA ASP A 47 -12.45 -10.44 7.59
C ASP A 47 -12.66 -9.60 8.84
N CYS A 48 -13.65 -8.67 8.78
CA CYS A 48 -14.04 -7.83 9.90
C CYS A 48 -15.52 -7.39 9.75
N PRO A 49 -16.16 -6.86 10.81
CA PRO A 49 -17.50 -6.33 10.71
C PRO A 49 -17.57 -5.17 9.69
N ARG A 50 -18.70 -5.08 8.96
CA ARG A 50 -18.86 -4.10 7.88
C ARG A 50 -18.70 -2.64 8.33
N TRP A 51 -19.13 -2.31 9.53
CA TRP A 51 -18.93 -0.96 10.07
C TRP A 51 -17.45 -0.62 10.24
N LEU A 52 -16.64 -1.60 10.68
CA LEU A 52 -15.19 -1.42 10.84
C LEU A 52 -14.52 -1.32 9.47
N GLU A 53 -14.89 -2.20 8.50
CA GLU A 53 -14.40 -2.11 7.12
C GLU A 53 -14.65 -0.70 6.55
N ARG A 54 -15.86 -0.16 6.71
CA ARG A 54 -16.20 1.18 6.23
C ARG A 54 -15.37 2.27 6.90
N LEU A 55 -15.12 2.17 8.19
CA LEU A 55 -14.27 3.10 8.93
C LEU A 55 -12.82 3.04 8.41
N LEU A 56 -12.27 1.84 8.25
CA LEU A 56 -10.92 1.62 7.72
C LEU A 56 -10.79 2.15 6.28
N VAL A 57 -11.79 1.89 5.42
CA VAL A 57 -11.80 2.38 4.02
C VAL A 57 -11.97 3.90 3.97
N TRP A 58 -12.78 4.50 4.83
CA TRP A 58 -12.86 5.95 4.97
C TRP A 58 -11.51 6.54 5.37
N SER A 59 -10.85 5.96 6.36
CA SER A 59 -9.49 6.36 6.77
C SER A 59 -8.48 6.25 5.61
N GLY A 60 -8.60 5.20 4.76
CA GLY A 60 -7.80 5.05 3.54
C GLY A 60 -8.05 6.17 2.52
N THR A 61 -9.30 6.56 2.35
CA THR A 61 -9.65 7.72 1.50
C THR A 61 -9.08 9.02 2.06
N ALA A 62 -9.06 9.16 3.39
CA ALA A 62 -8.50 10.31 4.09
C ALA A 62 -6.98 10.46 3.93
N VAL A 63 -6.24 9.44 3.52
CA VAL A 63 -4.82 9.57 3.14
C VAL A 63 -4.64 10.60 2.02
N GLY A 64 -5.61 10.68 1.09
CA GLY A 64 -5.64 11.69 0.03
C GLY A 64 -5.00 11.24 -1.29
N MET A 65 -4.87 9.93 -1.52
CA MET A 65 -4.32 9.37 -2.77
C MET A 65 -5.39 9.03 -3.81
N GLY A 66 -6.65 8.92 -3.41
CA GLY A 66 -7.78 8.59 -4.27
C GLY A 66 -8.93 7.95 -3.50
N GLY A 67 -10.01 7.65 -4.22
CA GLY A 67 -11.12 6.87 -3.68
C GLY A 67 -10.85 5.37 -3.71
N PRO A 68 -11.72 4.55 -3.09
CA PRO A 68 -11.49 3.11 -2.93
C PRO A 68 -11.45 2.37 -4.28
N LEU A 69 -12.34 2.66 -5.22
CA LEU A 69 -12.39 1.98 -6.52
C LEU A 69 -11.18 2.34 -7.39
N TRP A 70 -10.77 3.61 -7.37
CA TRP A 70 -9.56 4.06 -8.05
C TRP A 70 -8.32 3.37 -7.49
N THR A 71 -8.21 3.27 -6.17
CA THR A 71 -7.04 2.68 -5.51
C THR A 71 -6.91 1.19 -5.84
N ILE A 72 -8.01 0.42 -5.81
CA ILE A 72 -8.00 -0.99 -6.25
C ILE A 72 -7.53 -1.06 -7.71
N ARG A 73 -8.14 -0.29 -8.60
CA ARG A 73 -7.81 -0.30 -10.04
C ARG A 73 -6.34 0.00 -10.31
N VAL A 74 -5.78 1.02 -9.65
CA VAL A 74 -4.37 1.41 -9.85
C VAL A 74 -3.44 0.32 -9.33
N HIS A 75 -3.74 -0.26 -8.17
CA HIS A 75 -2.99 -1.36 -7.58
C HIS A 75 -3.00 -2.58 -8.51
N ASP A 76 -4.16 -3.07 -8.91
CA ASP A 76 -4.30 -4.25 -9.76
C ASP A 76 -3.66 -4.06 -11.14
N THR A 77 -3.80 -2.86 -11.71
CA THR A 77 -3.15 -2.52 -12.99
C THR A 77 -1.63 -2.54 -12.86
N ARG A 78 -1.07 -2.03 -11.76
CA ARG A 78 0.37 -2.05 -11.50
C ARG A 78 0.87 -3.48 -11.32
N ASP A 79 0.25 -4.26 -10.47
CA ASP A 79 0.60 -5.64 -10.21
C ASP A 79 0.54 -6.49 -11.49
N TRP A 80 -0.52 -6.33 -12.27
CA TRP A 80 -0.66 -6.99 -13.54
C TRP A 80 0.48 -6.61 -14.51
N ALA A 81 0.76 -5.32 -14.66
CA ALA A 81 1.78 -4.84 -15.60
C ALA A 81 3.20 -5.25 -15.20
N GLN A 82 3.51 -5.26 -13.92
CA GLN A 82 4.82 -5.66 -13.40
C GLN A 82 5.11 -7.15 -13.58
N ARG A 83 4.07 -7.98 -13.68
CA ARG A 83 4.18 -9.40 -14.01
C ARG A 83 4.37 -9.66 -15.50
N GLN A 84 4.13 -8.68 -16.38
CA GLN A 84 4.38 -8.84 -17.81
C GLN A 84 5.89 -8.80 -18.09
N ALA A 85 6.35 -9.57 -19.07
CA ALA A 85 7.77 -9.57 -19.50
C ALA A 85 8.25 -8.17 -19.92
N ARG A 86 7.35 -7.31 -20.39
CA ARG A 86 7.59 -5.90 -20.69
C ARG A 86 6.64 -5.03 -19.88
N CYS A 87 7.20 -4.22 -18.99
CA CYS A 87 6.47 -3.26 -18.18
C CYS A 87 6.83 -1.83 -18.60
N HIS A 88 5.82 -0.98 -18.73
CA HIS A 88 6.04 0.45 -19.05
C HIS A 88 6.81 1.14 -17.93
N ASP A 89 7.74 2.05 -18.31
CA ASP A 89 8.64 2.73 -17.38
C ASP A 89 7.93 3.50 -16.25
N TYR A 90 6.72 3.99 -16.48
CA TYR A 90 5.85 4.62 -15.47
C TYR A 90 5.52 3.66 -14.30
N LEU A 91 5.29 2.38 -14.59
CA LEU A 91 4.90 1.37 -13.61
C LEU A 91 6.11 0.60 -13.04
N SER A 92 7.22 0.59 -13.78
CA SER A 92 8.49 -0.05 -13.36
C SER A 92 9.49 0.92 -12.75
N HIS A 93 9.16 2.22 -12.68
CA HIS A 93 10.01 3.28 -12.14
C HIS A 93 11.42 3.37 -12.79
N ARG A 94 11.56 3.01 -14.06
CA ARG A 94 12.87 2.95 -14.76
C ARG A 94 13.35 4.31 -15.30
N ARG A 95 12.55 5.37 -15.20
CA ARG A 95 12.96 6.73 -15.59
C ARG A 95 13.80 7.42 -14.52
N GLY A 96 14.52 8.47 -14.94
CA GLY A 96 15.26 9.32 -14.01
C GLY A 96 14.34 9.90 -12.93
N PHE A 97 14.92 10.19 -11.76
CA PHE A 97 14.19 10.56 -10.54
C PHE A 97 13.10 11.64 -10.76
N TRP A 98 13.47 12.76 -11.39
CA TRP A 98 12.54 13.88 -11.59
C TRP A 98 11.42 13.59 -12.59
N THR A 99 11.72 12.85 -13.66
CA THR A 99 10.69 12.42 -14.63
C THR A 99 9.72 11.44 -13.99
N ASP A 100 10.24 10.49 -13.22
CA ASP A 100 9.42 9.50 -12.53
C ASP A 100 8.54 10.14 -11.44
N ALA A 101 9.10 11.11 -10.69
CA ALA A 101 8.35 11.91 -9.72
C ALA A 101 7.20 12.66 -10.40
N TRP A 102 7.51 13.39 -11.47
CA TRP A 102 6.50 14.13 -12.22
C TRP A 102 5.39 13.23 -12.74
N TRP A 103 5.77 12.12 -13.34
CA TRP A 103 4.80 11.16 -13.88
C TRP A 103 3.88 10.60 -12.82
N ASN A 104 4.42 10.09 -11.74
CA ASN A 104 3.64 9.40 -10.72
C ASN A 104 2.86 10.33 -9.79
N LEU A 105 3.30 11.58 -9.60
CA LEU A 105 2.62 12.56 -8.75
C LEU A 105 1.61 13.43 -9.52
N HIS A 106 1.82 13.65 -10.83
CA HIS A 106 1.02 14.63 -11.59
C HIS A 106 0.40 14.09 -12.88
N CYS A 107 0.79 12.91 -13.36
CA CYS A 107 0.28 12.34 -14.60
C CYS A 107 -0.54 11.07 -14.34
N LYS A 108 -1.41 10.73 -15.28
CA LYS A 108 -2.16 9.47 -15.29
C LYS A 108 -1.75 8.66 -16.50
N LEU A 109 -1.31 7.42 -16.28
CA LEU A 109 -1.09 6.46 -17.36
C LEU A 109 -2.45 5.94 -17.85
N ARG A 110 -2.64 5.96 -19.17
CA ARG A 110 -3.76 5.29 -19.83
C ARG A 110 -3.22 4.17 -20.71
N LEU A 111 -3.52 2.94 -20.36
CA LEU A 111 -3.21 1.78 -21.17
C LEU A 111 -4.20 1.70 -22.34
N ARG A 112 -3.71 1.31 -23.55
CA ARG A 112 -4.59 1.07 -24.69
C ARG A 112 -5.48 -0.16 -24.48
N HIS A 113 -4.94 -1.18 -23.84
CA HIS A 113 -5.62 -2.44 -23.52
C HIS A 113 -5.41 -2.72 -22.01
N PRO A 114 -6.19 -2.05 -21.14
CA PRO A 114 -6.09 -2.30 -19.71
C PRO A 114 -6.60 -3.70 -19.38
N PRO A 115 -6.11 -4.32 -18.30
CA PRO A 115 -6.71 -5.54 -17.78
C PRO A 115 -8.17 -5.29 -17.37
N GLY A 116 -8.97 -6.35 -17.37
CA GLY A 116 -10.30 -6.30 -16.81
C GLY A 116 -10.26 -5.80 -15.35
N PHE A 117 -11.21 -4.94 -14.99
CA PHE A 117 -11.30 -4.44 -13.61
C PHE A 117 -12.45 -5.14 -12.89
N ASP A 118 -12.10 -5.92 -11.89
CA ASP A 118 -13.05 -6.53 -10.97
C ASP A 118 -12.69 -6.17 -9.53
N PRO A 119 -13.35 -5.19 -8.91
CA PRO A 119 -13.11 -4.84 -7.51
C PRO A 119 -13.61 -5.91 -6.54
N GLY A 120 -14.30 -6.93 -7.08
CA GLY A 120 -14.90 -8.01 -6.33
C GLY A 120 -16.37 -7.77 -5.93
N PRO A 121 -17.02 -8.84 -5.45
CA PRO A 121 -18.45 -8.83 -5.19
C PRO A 121 -18.86 -7.77 -4.17
N GLY A 122 -19.88 -7.00 -4.53
CA GLY A 122 -20.51 -6.02 -3.66
C GLY A 122 -19.70 -4.75 -3.38
N ILE A 123 -18.54 -4.53 -4.06
CA ILE A 123 -17.73 -3.33 -3.86
C ILE A 123 -18.09 -2.25 -4.87
N ALA A 124 -18.20 -2.58 -6.17
CA ALA A 124 -18.47 -1.61 -7.23
C ALA A 124 -19.79 -0.87 -7.05
N ASP A 125 -20.81 -1.55 -6.54
CA ASP A 125 -22.19 -1.06 -6.39
C ASP A 125 -22.50 -0.58 -4.97
N ASP A 126 -21.57 -0.72 -4.02
CA ASP A 126 -21.76 -0.23 -2.66
C ASP A 126 -21.85 1.29 -2.63
N ARG A 127 -23.00 1.82 -2.20
CA ARG A 127 -23.27 3.26 -2.15
C ARG A 127 -22.24 4.02 -1.33
N PHE A 128 -21.70 3.42 -0.27
CA PHE A 128 -20.67 4.06 0.56
C PHE A 128 -19.34 4.18 -0.19
N TYR A 129 -18.91 3.12 -0.88
CA TYR A 129 -17.68 3.17 -1.67
C TYR A 129 -17.80 4.09 -2.89
N VAL A 130 -18.94 4.07 -3.56
CA VAL A 130 -19.25 5.01 -4.67
C VAL A 130 -19.27 6.46 -4.15
N PHE A 131 -19.83 6.70 -2.97
CA PHE A 131 -19.80 8.04 -2.34
C PHE A 131 -18.35 8.47 -2.06
N LEU A 132 -17.54 7.65 -1.41
CA LEU A 132 -16.13 7.95 -1.15
C LEU A 132 -15.34 8.17 -2.45
N GLU A 133 -15.59 7.36 -3.48
CA GLU A 133 -14.95 7.52 -4.80
C GLU A 133 -15.20 8.90 -5.41
N LYS A 134 -16.46 9.34 -5.39
CA LYS A 134 -16.86 10.63 -5.97
C LYS A 134 -16.44 11.84 -5.12
N THR A 135 -16.25 11.65 -3.83
CA THR A 135 -16.02 12.74 -2.87
C THR A 135 -14.68 12.62 -2.13
N TRP A 136 -13.74 11.84 -2.64
CA TRP A 136 -12.51 11.49 -1.92
C TRP A 136 -11.70 12.71 -1.42
N MET A 137 -11.64 13.80 -2.20
CA MET A 137 -10.98 15.04 -1.76
C MET A 137 -11.77 15.76 -0.65
N LEU A 138 -13.11 15.69 -0.70
CA LEU A 138 -13.97 16.32 0.30
C LEU A 138 -13.88 15.63 1.66
N GLN A 139 -13.37 14.39 1.71
CA GLN A 139 -13.15 13.66 2.98
C GLN A 139 -12.08 14.32 3.87
N GLN A 140 -11.33 15.28 3.34
CA GLN A 140 -10.44 16.12 4.15
C GLN A 140 -11.20 17.17 4.98
N LEU A 141 -12.41 17.57 4.59
CA LEU A 141 -13.16 18.65 5.26
C LEU A 141 -13.53 18.32 6.71
N PRO A 142 -14.07 17.14 7.05
CA PRO A 142 -14.36 16.80 8.45
C PRO A 142 -13.10 16.88 9.33
N ILE A 143 -11.97 16.40 8.81
CA ILE A 143 -10.68 16.43 9.51
C ILE A 143 -10.21 17.89 9.66
N ALA A 144 -10.29 18.69 8.61
CA ALA A 144 -9.91 20.11 8.64
C ALA A 144 -10.75 20.89 9.65
N LEU A 145 -12.08 20.68 9.69
CA LEU A 145 -12.98 21.34 10.63
C LEU A 145 -12.65 20.97 12.08
N LEU A 146 -12.41 19.69 12.36
CA LEU A 146 -12.01 19.24 13.69
C LEU A 146 -10.68 19.87 14.10
N LEU A 147 -9.67 19.82 13.25
CA LEU A 147 -8.34 20.36 13.53
C LEU A 147 -8.38 21.88 13.70
N TYR A 148 -9.21 22.56 12.91
CA TYR A 148 -9.42 24.01 13.06
C TYR A 148 -10.04 24.35 14.43
N ALA A 149 -11.04 23.60 14.85
CA ALA A 149 -11.69 23.81 16.13
C ALA A 149 -10.75 23.56 17.33
N LEU A 150 -9.78 22.64 17.18
CA LEU A 150 -8.86 22.26 18.26
C LEU A 150 -7.58 23.10 18.30
N GLY A 151 -7.04 23.55 17.15
CA GLY A 151 -5.72 24.19 17.08
C GLY A 151 -5.58 25.23 15.96
N GLY A 152 -6.70 25.63 15.33
CA GLY A 152 -6.72 26.67 14.32
C GLY A 152 -5.99 26.30 13.00
N TRP A 153 -5.58 27.32 12.24
CA TRP A 153 -4.95 27.15 10.94
C TRP A 153 -3.64 26.35 10.95
N PRO A 154 -2.73 26.48 11.95
CA PRO A 154 -1.52 25.66 11.99
C PRO A 154 -1.83 24.17 11.95
N TRP A 155 -2.80 23.70 12.72
CA TRP A 155 -3.20 22.31 12.74
C TRP A 155 -3.86 21.85 11.43
N VAL A 156 -4.63 22.71 10.77
CA VAL A 156 -5.22 22.41 9.46
C VAL A 156 -4.12 22.27 8.41
N ILE A 157 -3.19 23.22 8.34
CA ILE A 157 -2.11 23.19 7.34
C ILE A 157 -1.24 21.95 7.54
N TRP A 158 -0.85 21.63 8.77
CA TRP A 158 0.01 20.48 9.05
C TRP A 158 -0.74 19.15 9.00
N GLY A 159 -1.89 19.05 9.62
CA GLY A 159 -2.68 17.82 9.69
C GLY A 159 -3.45 17.47 8.41
N VAL A 160 -3.57 18.41 7.46
CA VAL A 160 -4.22 18.15 6.16
C VAL A 160 -3.25 18.37 5.00
N CYS A 161 -2.80 19.62 4.77
CA CYS A 161 -2.03 19.93 3.55
C CYS A 161 -0.63 19.28 3.55
N VAL A 162 0.12 19.43 4.64
CA VAL A 162 1.45 18.83 4.79
C VAL A 162 1.33 17.31 4.85
N ARG A 163 0.37 16.77 5.61
CA ARG A 163 0.12 15.34 5.72
C ARG A 163 -0.18 14.70 4.37
N VAL A 164 -1.16 15.19 3.62
CA VAL A 164 -1.52 14.63 2.30
C VAL A 164 -0.34 14.70 1.35
N THR A 165 0.36 15.83 1.31
CA THR A 165 1.54 16.00 0.46
C THR A 165 2.67 15.03 0.83
N ALA A 166 2.97 14.89 2.11
CA ALA A 166 4.00 13.97 2.59
C ALA A 166 3.61 12.51 2.33
N CYS A 167 2.37 12.10 2.63
CA CYS A 167 1.90 10.74 2.41
C CYS A 167 1.95 10.36 0.92
N THR A 168 1.47 11.22 0.02
CA THR A 168 1.49 10.94 -1.43
C THR A 168 2.90 10.91 -2.00
N THR A 169 3.75 11.84 -1.61
CA THR A 169 5.16 11.88 -2.06
C THR A 169 5.95 10.68 -1.54
N MET A 170 5.75 10.32 -0.26
CA MET A 170 6.42 9.16 0.34
C MET A 170 5.94 7.86 -0.31
N HIS A 171 4.64 7.72 -0.58
CA HIS A 171 4.10 6.54 -1.27
C HIS A 171 4.76 6.33 -2.64
N TRP A 172 4.86 7.39 -3.46
CA TRP A 172 5.60 7.33 -4.71
C TRP A 172 7.07 6.96 -4.50
N TYR A 173 7.76 7.63 -3.56
CA TYR A 173 9.19 7.41 -3.33
C TYR A 173 9.50 5.98 -2.89
N ILE A 174 8.73 5.45 -1.94
CA ILE A 174 8.89 4.06 -1.48
C ILE A 174 8.56 3.08 -2.62
N GLY A 175 7.50 3.31 -3.38
CA GLY A 175 7.16 2.51 -4.56
C GLY A 175 8.32 2.47 -5.56
N ARG A 176 8.96 3.63 -5.85
CA ARG A 176 10.15 3.69 -6.71
C ARG A 176 11.31 2.88 -6.14
N VAL A 177 11.67 3.07 -4.87
CA VAL A 177 12.79 2.33 -4.26
C VAL A 177 12.49 0.84 -4.27
N ALA A 178 11.29 0.45 -3.84
CA ALA A 178 10.88 -0.94 -3.75
C ALA A 178 10.81 -1.69 -5.10
N HIS A 179 10.75 -0.98 -6.23
CA HIS A 179 10.80 -1.62 -7.56
C HIS A 179 12.12 -1.40 -8.31
N THR A 180 13.12 -0.79 -7.67
CA THR A 180 14.41 -0.54 -8.31
C THR A 180 15.60 -1.11 -7.56
N ARG A 181 15.54 -1.22 -6.23
CA ARG A 181 16.66 -1.67 -5.40
C ARG A 181 16.26 -2.01 -3.97
N GLY A 182 17.02 -2.89 -3.36
CA GLY A 182 16.87 -3.31 -1.96
C GLY A 182 17.10 -4.79 -1.80
N PRO A 183 17.04 -5.32 -0.57
CA PRO A 183 17.12 -6.75 -0.33
C PRO A 183 15.89 -7.48 -0.87
N GLN A 184 16.10 -8.73 -1.25
CA GLN A 184 15.07 -9.66 -1.71
C GLN A 184 15.22 -10.98 -1.00
N SER A 185 14.12 -11.52 -0.51
CA SER A 185 14.04 -12.89 0.02
C SER A 185 13.49 -13.86 -1.04
N TRP A 186 12.74 -13.33 -1.99
CA TRP A 186 12.00 -14.08 -3.00
C TRP A 186 12.13 -13.44 -4.37
N LEU A 187 12.17 -14.30 -5.41
CA LEU A 187 11.95 -13.90 -6.79
C LEU A 187 10.62 -14.47 -7.27
N VAL A 188 9.87 -13.68 -8.02
CA VAL A 188 8.66 -14.11 -8.72
C VAL A 188 9.07 -14.44 -10.15
N ASP A 189 8.98 -15.71 -10.53
CA ASP A 189 9.41 -16.18 -11.84
C ASP A 189 8.64 -15.45 -12.94
N GLU A 190 9.32 -15.16 -14.06
CA GLU A 190 8.80 -14.49 -15.25
C GLU A 190 8.30 -13.04 -15.03
N ALA A 191 8.34 -12.48 -13.81
CA ALA A 191 7.95 -11.10 -13.58
C ALA A 191 8.99 -10.13 -14.15
N GLY A 192 8.56 -9.24 -15.06
CA GLY A 192 9.43 -8.22 -15.68
C GLY A 192 9.91 -7.15 -14.70
N VAL A 193 9.26 -7.01 -13.55
CA VAL A 193 9.67 -6.12 -12.47
C VAL A 193 9.59 -6.89 -11.15
N GLN A 194 10.73 -7.01 -10.48
CA GLN A 194 10.80 -7.61 -9.14
C GLN A 194 10.58 -6.55 -8.06
N ALA A 195 10.04 -6.98 -6.93
CA ALA A 195 9.93 -6.15 -5.74
C ALA A 195 11.16 -6.35 -4.84
N HIS A 196 11.46 -5.33 -4.04
CA HIS A 196 12.52 -5.29 -3.03
C HIS A 196 11.95 -4.79 -1.71
N ASP A 197 12.53 -5.22 -0.59
CA ASP A 197 12.22 -4.66 0.71
C ASP A 197 12.96 -3.33 0.92
N VAL A 198 12.37 -2.42 1.70
CA VAL A 198 12.96 -1.13 2.08
C VAL A 198 12.94 -1.00 3.61
N PRO A 199 13.84 -1.71 4.34
CA PRO A 199 13.78 -1.89 5.79
C PRO A 199 13.70 -0.60 6.60
N LEU A 200 14.43 0.45 6.16
CA LEU A 200 14.46 1.75 6.84
C LEU A 200 13.08 2.40 6.97
N PHE A 201 12.17 2.08 6.06
CA PHE A 201 10.84 2.65 6.02
C PHE A 201 9.74 1.73 6.60
N ALA A 202 10.11 0.65 7.27
CA ALA A 202 9.14 -0.31 7.81
C ALA A 202 8.12 0.35 8.76
N ILE A 203 8.58 1.16 9.70
CA ILE A 203 7.71 1.84 10.66
C ILE A 203 6.90 2.98 10.00
N PRO A 204 7.50 3.94 9.27
CA PRO A 204 6.76 5.01 8.62
C PRO A 204 5.71 4.54 7.60
N THR A 205 5.93 3.40 6.97
CA THR A 205 4.98 2.82 6.00
C THR A 205 4.01 1.80 6.61
N MET A 206 4.01 1.63 7.93
CA MET A 206 3.16 0.66 8.62
C MET A 206 3.34 -0.79 8.13
N GLY A 207 4.60 -1.14 7.73
CA GLY A 207 4.95 -2.46 7.23
C GLY A 207 4.89 -2.63 5.70
N GLU A 208 4.35 -1.64 4.97
CA GLU A 208 4.18 -1.74 3.51
C GLU A 208 5.50 -1.77 2.74
N SER A 209 6.59 -1.32 3.36
CA SER A 209 7.93 -1.38 2.77
C SER A 209 8.59 -2.76 2.80
N TRP A 210 7.98 -3.76 3.43
CA TRP A 210 8.31 -5.18 3.23
C TRP A 210 7.69 -5.68 1.91
N HIS A 211 8.08 -5.03 0.83
CA HIS A 211 7.39 -5.10 -0.44
C HIS A 211 7.74 -6.36 -1.23
N ASN A 212 8.96 -6.89 -1.08
CA ASN A 212 9.34 -8.19 -1.63
C ASN A 212 8.56 -9.33 -0.97
N ASN A 213 8.45 -9.30 0.35
CA ASN A 213 7.64 -10.26 1.09
C ASN A 213 6.17 -10.21 0.65
N HIS A 214 5.62 -8.99 0.50
CA HIS A 214 4.26 -8.77 0.03
C HIS A 214 4.05 -9.33 -1.38
N HIS A 215 4.93 -9.02 -2.33
CA HIS A 215 4.83 -9.56 -3.70
C HIS A 215 4.99 -11.09 -3.76
N ALA A 216 5.71 -11.68 -2.81
CA ALA A 216 5.78 -13.14 -2.68
C ALA A 216 4.45 -13.72 -2.18
N PHE A 217 3.80 -13.11 -1.20
CA PHE A 217 2.57 -13.59 -0.57
C PHE A 217 1.52 -12.47 -0.46
N PRO A 218 0.94 -12.01 -1.58
CA PRO A 218 0.06 -10.83 -1.59
C PRO A 218 -1.20 -10.98 -0.73
N ALA A 219 -1.73 -12.20 -0.57
CA ALA A 219 -2.87 -12.45 0.28
C ALA A 219 -2.55 -12.47 1.79
N SER A 220 -1.28 -12.31 2.19
CA SER A 220 -0.89 -12.30 3.60
C SER A 220 -1.23 -10.97 4.27
N ALA A 221 -1.85 -11.03 5.45
CA ALA A 221 -2.04 -9.88 6.32
C ALA A 221 -0.75 -9.43 7.03
N ARG A 222 0.27 -10.30 7.09
CA ARG A 222 1.58 -10.02 7.67
C ARG A 222 2.61 -9.82 6.56
N HIS A 223 3.20 -8.63 6.48
CA HIS A 223 4.25 -8.30 5.51
C HIS A 223 5.66 -8.48 6.09
N GLY A 224 5.84 -8.25 7.39
CA GLY A 224 7.08 -8.58 8.07
C GLY A 224 7.16 -10.07 8.35
N HIS A 225 7.79 -10.85 7.46
CA HIS A 225 7.83 -12.31 7.54
C HIS A 225 8.89 -12.83 8.51
N TYR A 226 10.00 -12.10 8.67
CA TYR A 226 11.17 -12.58 9.42
C TYR A 226 11.32 -11.88 10.77
N PRO A 227 11.98 -12.51 11.74
CA PRO A 227 12.29 -11.88 13.02
C PRO A 227 13.00 -10.54 12.83
N GLY A 228 12.61 -9.53 13.60
CA GLY A 228 13.15 -8.17 13.50
C GLY A 228 12.50 -7.28 12.43
N GLN A 229 11.64 -7.80 11.58
CA GLN A 229 10.88 -7.03 10.62
C GLN A 229 9.67 -6.36 11.29
N ALA A 230 9.78 -5.05 11.55
CA ALA A 230 8.68 -4.27 12.15
C ALA A 230 7.53 -4.12 11.17
N ASP A 231 6.32 -4.50 11.59
CA ASP A 231 5.08 -4.38 10.80
C ASP A 231 3.95 -3.84 11.69
N PRO A 232 3.84 -2.50 11.85
CA PRO A 232 2.79 -1.90 12.67
C PRO A 232 1.37 -2.22 12.18
N GLY A 233 1.14 -2.31 10.87
CA GLY A 233 -0.16 -2.72 10.32
C GLY A 233 -0.56 -4.13 10.73
N TRP A 234 0.38 -5.06 10.73
CA TRP A 234 0.15 -6.40 11.27
C TRP A 234 -0.17 -6.38 12.76
N ARG A 235 0.56 -5.58 13.55
CA ARG A 235 0.28 -5.45 14.99
C ARG A 235 -1.11 -4.90 15.25
N PHE A 236 -1.58 -3.96 14.42
CA PHE A 236 -2.94 -3.45 14.51
C PHE A 236 -3.98 -4.54 14.20
N ILE A 237 -3.77 -5.36 13.15
CA ILE A 237 -4.66 -6.51 12.85
C ILE A 237 -4.68 -7.52 14.01
N GLN A 238 -3.53 -7.82 14.61
CA GLN A 238 -3.47 -8.68 15.80
C GLN A 238 -4.28 -8.12 16.97
N ALA A 239 -4.23 -6.80 17.20
CA ALA A 239 -5.07 -6.16 18.21
C ALA A 239 -6.57 -6.28 17.87
N LEU A 240 -6.96 -6.14 16.61
CA LEU A 240 -8.34 -6.39 16.18
C LEU A 240 -8.76 -7.85 16.39
N GLN A 241 -7.87 -8.82 16.15
CA GLN A 241 -8.14 -10.24 16.43
C GLN A 241 -8.40 -10.49 17.93
N LEU A 242 -7.55 -9.92 18.80
CA LEU A 242 -7.73 -10.02 20.25
C LEU A 242 -9.07 -9.45 20.73
N LEU A 243 -9.57 -8.43 20.05
CA LEU A 243 -10.87 -7.82 20.32
C LEU A 243 -12.06 -8.54 19.63
N GLY A 244 -11.80 -9.63 18.89
CA GLY A 244 -12.83 -10.34 18.10
C GLY A 244 -13.33 -9.54 16.90
N LEU A 245 -12.61 -8.52 16.48
CA LEU A 245 -12.96 -7.62 15.37
C LEU A 245 -12.28 -7.99 14.04
N ALA A 246 -11.37 -8.96 14.04
CA ALA A 246 -10.78 -9.52 12.83
C ALA A 246 -10.73 -11.06 12.94
N TRP A 247 -11.07 -11.74 11.84
CA TRP A 247 -11.05 -13.21 11.74
C TRP A 247 -10.62 -13.63 10.33
N ASN A 248 -10.48 -14.94 10.07
CA ASN A 248 -9.98 -15.51 8.80
C ASN A 248 -8.67 -14.86 8.32
N VAL A 249 -7.80 -14.51 9.27
CA VAL A 249 -6.56 -13.77 8.99
C VAL A 249 -5.55 -14.68 8.31
N GLN A 250 -5.17 -14.30 7.10
CA GLN A 250 -4.20 -15.04 6.29
C GLN A 250 -2.77 -14.65 6.69
N THR A 251 -1.93 -15.65 6.89
CA THR A 251 -0.48 -15.47 7.09
C THR A 251 0.29 -16.29 6.07
N PRO A 252 1.58 -16.01 5.83
CA PRO A 252 2.34 -16.75 4.81
C PRO A 252 2.33 -18.26 5.03
N GLU A 253 2.31 -18.70 6.29
CA GLU A 253 2.31 -20.14 6.66
C GLU A 253 0.98 -20.82 6.38
N ALA A 254 -0.12 -20.06 6.45
CA ALA A 254 -1.48 -20.54 6.18
C ALA A 254 -1.84 -20.57 4.69
N LEU A 255 -1.10 -19.83 3.88
CA LEU A 255 -1.35 -19.76 2.43
C LEU A 255 -0.87 -21.04 1.72
N PRO A 256 -1.54 -21.45 0.63
CA PRO A 256 -1.07 -22.56 -0.18
C PRO A 256 0.30 -22.22 -0.82
N PRO A 257 1.11 -23.24 -1.16
CA PRO A 257 2.34 -23.05 -1.90
C PRO A 257 2.09 -22.25 -3.19
N ARG A 258 2.88 -21.22 -3.43
CA ARG A 258 2.76 -20.41 -4.65
C ARG A 258 3.72 -20.95 -5.72
N PRO A 259 3.21 -21.41 -6.88
CA PRO A 259 4.04 -21.73 -8.02
C PRO A 259 4.81 -20.50 -8.52
N GLY A 260 6.00 -20.70 -9.06
CA GLY A 260 6.79 -19.59 -9.60
C GLY A 260 7.38 -18.65 -8.55
N LEU A 261 7.59 -19.14 -7.33
CA LEU A 261 8.23 -18.38 -6.25
C LEU A 261 9.56 -19.07 -5.87
N THR A 262 10.67 -18.39 -6.12
CA THR A 262 12.03 -18.90 -5.86
C THR A 262 12.65 -18.17 -4.68
N PRO A 263 13.04 -18.88 -3.58
CA PRO A 263 13.75 -18.27 -2.46
C PRO A 263 15.20 -17.93 -2.86
N VAL A 264 15.66 -16.73 -2.51
CA VAL A 264 17.04 -16.26 -2.81
C VAL A 264 17.89 -16.04 -1.57
N MET A 265 17.29 -15.92 -0.39
CA MET A 265 18.03 -15.82 0.87
C MET A 265 18.17 -17.17 1.56
N PRO A 266 19.38 -17.51 2.12
CA PRO A 266 19.51 -18.65 3.02
C PRO A 266 18.51 -18.50 4.18
N GLY A 267 17.68 -19.54 4.41
CA GLY A 267 16.68 -19.51 5.47
C GLY A 267 15.31 -18.93 5.08
N ALA A 268 15.10 -18.47 3.85
CA ALA A 268 13.77 -18.08 3.39
C ALA A 268 12.72 -19.19 3.59
N ASN A 269 13.14 -20.46 3.47
CA ASN A 269 12.30 -21.64 3.73
C ASN A 269 12.23 -22.03 5.24
N ALA A 270 13.04 -21.42 6.11
CA ALA A 270 13.17 -21.86 7.50
C ALA A 270 11.98 -21.46 8.38
N ILE A 271 11.13 -20.58 7.93
CA ILE A 271 9.92 -20.11 8.66
C ILE A 271 8.65 -20.86 8.26
N GLY A 272 8.76 -22.06 7.69
CA GLY A 272 7.60 -22.91 7.33
C GLY A 272 6.81 -22.41 6.11
N ILE A 273 7.30 -21.38 5.42
CA ILE A 273 6.69 -20.86 4.17
C ILE A 273 7.02 -21.86 3.05
N LYS A 274 6.00 -22.45 2.44
CA LYS A 274 6.15 -23.43 1.37
C LYS A 274 6.24 -22.69 0.03
N ALA A 275 7.43 -22.67 -0.58
CA ALA A 275 7.55 -22.34 -2.01
C ALA A 275 6.99 -23.53 -2.83
N GLY A 276 6.14 -23.23 -3.80
CA GLY A 276 5.72 -24.24 -4.78
C GLY A 276 6.91 -24.57 -5.69
N ARG A 277 7.31 -25.83 -5.80
CA ARG A 277 8.25 -26.26 -6.83
C ARG A 277 7.52 -26.13 -8.17
N THR A 278 8.04 -25.30 -9.08
CA THR A 278 7.70 -25.41 -10.50
C THR A 278 8.22 -26.77 -10.97
N PRO A 279 7.42 -27.64 -11.62
CA PRO A 279 7.98 -28.77 -12.32
C PRO A 279 8.99 -28.23 -13.33
N VAL A 280 10.26 -28.57 -13.20
CA VAL A 280 11.23 -28.36 -14.25
C VAL A 280 10.68 -29.16 -15.45
N GLN A 281 10.12 -28.49 -16.44
CA GLN A 281 9.93 -29.09 -17.74
C GLN A 281 11.35 -29.29 -18.29
N ASP A 282 11.81 -30.52 -18.21
CA ASP A 282 12.95 -30.96 -18.98
C ASP A 282 12.62 -30.68 -20.46
N PHE A 283 13.12 -29.57 -20.95
CA PHE A 283 13.23 -29.36 -22.38
C PHE A 283 14.28 -30.35 -22.86
N ASP A 284 13.81 -31.52 -23.22
CA ASP A 284 14.58 -32.50 -23.99
C ASP A 284 14.99 -31.82 -25.28
N ALA A 285 16.28 -31.47 -25.39
CA ALA A 285 16.90 -30.96 -26.60
C ALA A 285 17.00 -32.11 -27.57
N GLY A 286 15.87 -32.46 -28.17
CA GLY A 286 15.79 -33.39 -29.29
C GLY A 286 16.39 -32.78 -30.54
N ARG A 287 17.45 -33.35 -30.99
CA ARG A 287 18.29 -33.23 -32.20
C ARG A 287 17.62 -32.64 -33.45
#